data_c3e8feb87832bee12fa840193fe220c7
#
_entry.id   c3e8feb87832bee12fa840193fe220c7
#
_cell.length_a   1.000
_cell.length_b   1.000
_cell.length_c   1.000
_cell.angle_alpha   90.00
_cell.angle_beta   90.00
_cell.angle_gamma   90.00
#
_symmetry.space_group_name_H-M   'P 1'
#
loop_
_entity.id
_entity.type
_entity.pdbx_description
1 polymer ?
#
loop_
_entity_poly.entity_id
_entity_poly.type
_entity_poly.pdbx_seq_one_letter_code
_entity_poly.pdbx_strand_id
1 'polypeptide(L)'
;MKIKKRIIPNLKVIDDVVYTTKQFMPHRVTGETYSVFDYFYHTQADEVVICDISEKKNFSKFLSKVKRITKKYSFPLSIGCSIDTLDKAKQIMNAGSDKIILSSGIFKKNYKLISKISKIFGSQSIQVSIDYKRLNGCEYISCSNNNFIQKNITEHMKFCIENGAGEIILNSVN
;
A
#
# COMPACT_ATOMS: atom_id res chain seq x y z
N MET A 1 -25.77 2.06 -12.94
CA MET A 1 -25.43 1.86 -11.50
C MET A 1 -24.41 2.92 -11.12
N LYS A 2 -24.69 3.83 -10.15
CA LYS A 2 -23.70 4.81 -9.69
C LYS A 2 -22.69 4.10 -8.78
N ILE A 3 -21.42 4.10 -9.16
CA ILE A 3 -20.34 3.59 -8.30
C ILE A 3 -20.22 4.53 -7.10
N LYS A 4 -20.41 4.00 -5.89
CA LYS A 4 -20.22 4.75 -4.65
C LYS A 4 -18.74 5.07 -4.48
N LYS A 5 -18.40 6.34 -4.26
CA LYS A 5 -17.04 6.75 -3.87
C LYS A 5 -16.76 6.27 -2.45
N ARG A 6 -15.56 5.73 -2.21
CA ARG A 6 -15.10 5.28 -0.90
C ARG A 6 -14.11 6.28 -0.32
N ILE A 7 -14.14 6.45 0.99
CA ILE A 7 -13.14 7.22 1.76
C ILE A 7 -12.22 6.22 2.45
N ILE A 8 -10.95 6.20 2.03
CA ILE A 8 -9.96 5.23 2.48
C ILE A 8 -8.77 5.97 3.09
N PRO A 9 -8.71 6.11 4.43
CA PRO A 9 -7.55 6.67 5.12
C PRO A 9 -6.30 5.84 4.85
N ASN A 10 -5.17 6.53 4.54
CA ASN A 10 -3.88 5.88 4.27
C ASN A 10 -2.88 6.26 5.35
N LEU A 11 -2.69 5.36 6.32
CA LEU A 11 -1.83 5.55 7.48
C LEU A 11 -0.37 5.21 7.13
N LYS A 12 0.50 6.20 7.17
CA LYS A 12 1.95 6.03 7.00
C LYS A 12 2.57 5.79 8.38
N VAL A 13 3.11 4.60 8.60
CA VAL A 13 3.55 4.15 9.94
C VAL A 13 5.07 3.99 9.98
N ILE A 14 5.69 4.56 11.02
CA ILE A 14 7.05 4.25 11.43
C ILE A 14 6.96 3.70 12.84
N ASP A 15 7.46 2.49 13.06
CA ASP A 15 7.30 1.74 14.30
C ASP A 15 5.83 1.64 14.73
N ASP A 16 5.39 2.37 15.76
CA ASP A 16 4.00 2.37 16.24
C ASP A 16 3.29 3.71 16.04
N VAL A 17 3.91 4.63 15.30
CA VAL A 17 3.44 6.01 15.15
C VAL A 17 3.00 6.29 13.73
N VAL A 18 1.82 6.90 13.58
CA VAL A 18 1.30 7.38 12.30
C VAL A 18 1.82 8.78 12.03
N TYR A 19 2.29 8.99 10.81
CA TYR A 19 2.79 10.27 10.32
C TYR A 19 1.98 10.79 9.14
N THR A 20 1.78 12.10 9.07
CA THR A 20 1.56 12.75 7.79
C THR A 20 2.90 12.83 7.07
N THR A 21 2.88 12.79 5.74
CA THR A 21 4.11 12.88 4.94
C THR A 21 4.06 14.10 4.03
N LYS A 22 5.23 14.69 3.78
CA LYS A 22 5.44 15.72 2.75
C LYS A 22 6.55 15.23 1.83
N GLN A 23 6.26 15.09 0.54
CA GLN A 23 7.20 14.54 -0.46
C GLN A 23 7.83 13.20 -0.01
N PHE A 24 6.98 12.30 0.56
CA PHE A 24 7.33 11.00 1.17
C PHE A 24 8.16 11.05 2.45
N MET A 25 8.58 12.23 2.92
CA MET A 25 9.28 12.36 4.20
C MET A 25 8.28 12.50 5.34
N PRO A 26 8.49 11.83 6.48
CA PRO A 26 7.69 12.04 7.68
C PRO A 26 7.68 13.52 8.06
N HIS A 27 6.49 14.08 8.33
CA HIS A 27 6.36 15.50 8.60
C HIS A 27 5.80 15.79 9.99
N ARG A 28 4.63 15.23 10.32
CA ARG A 28 3.97 15.42 11.62
C ARG A 28 3.48 14.10 12.17
N VAL A 29 3.60 13.93 13.46
CA VAL A 29 2.96 12.84 14.20
C VAL A 29 1.46 13.08 14.23
N THR A 30 0.69 12.04 13.89
CA THR A 30 -0.78 12.04 13.99
C THR A 30 -1.23 11.35 15.27
N GLY A 31 -0.56 10.27 15.65
CA GLY A 31 -0.87 9.51 16.86
C GLY A 31 -0.27 8.11 16.84
N GLU A 32 -0.56 7.33 17.84
CA GLU A 32 -0.22 5.91 17.90
C GLU A 32 -1.10 5.13 16.91
N THR A 33 -0.52 4.15 16.21
CA THR A 33 -1.17 3.45 15.09
C THR A 33 -2.52 2.85 15.47
N TYR A 34 -2.59 2.23 16.65
CA TYR A 34 -3.82 1.58 17.10
C TYR A 34 -4.93 2.58 17.41
N SER A 35 -4.61 3.69 18.06
CA SER A 35 -5.56 4.76 18.39
C SER A 35 -6.10 5.46 17.13
N VAL A 36 -5.23 5.70 16.16
CA VAL A 36 -5.63 6.30 14.87
C VAL A 36 -6.50 5.33 14.06
N PHE A 37 -6.18 4.03 14.08
CA PHE A 37 -7.01 3.01 13.45
C PHE A 37 -8.40 2.92 14.12
N ASP A 38 -8.45 2.88 15.46
CA ASP A 38 -9.68 2.83 16.26
C ASP A 38 -10.60 4.03 15.94
N TYR A 39 -10.02 5.23 15.80
CA TYR A 39 -10.77 6.41 15.36
C TYR A 39 -11.45 6.20 13.99
N PHE A 40 -10.72 5.71 12.97
CA PHE A 40 -11.30 5.48 11.64
C PHE A 40 -12.30 4.32 11.62
N TYR A 41 -12.12 3.32 12.45
CA TYR A 41 -13.11 2.25 12.65
C TYR A 41 -14.43 2.83 13.18
N HIS A 42 -14.40 3.66 14.22
CA HIS A 42 -15.60 4.26 14.80
C HIS A 42 -16.22 5.36 13.93
N THR A 43 -15.48 6.03 13.09
CA THR A 43 -15.98 7.02 12.13
C THR A 43 -16.48 6.40 10.83
N GLN A 44 -16.54 5.07 10.74
CA GLN A 44 -17.08 4.32 9.60
C GLN A 44 -16.42 4.66 8.26
N ALA A 45 -15.10 4.75 8.23
CA ALA A 45 -14.36 4.75 6.98
C ALA A 45 -14.70 3.49 6.16
N ASP A 46 -14.62 3.54 4.84
CA ASP A 46 -14.96 2.38 4.00
C ASP A 46 -13.88 1.29 4.02
N GLU A 47 -12.64 1.64 4.25
CA GLU A 47 -11.45 0.77 4.32
C GLU A 47 -10.32 1.57 5.00
N VAL A 48 -9.33 0.94 5.59
CA VAL A 48 -8.09 1.59 6.07
C VAL A 48 -6.88 0.95 5.40
N VAL A 49 -5.97 1.80 4.93
CA VAL A 49 -4.66 1.41 4.44
C VAL A 49 -3.62 1.66 5.52
N ILE A 50 -2.76 0.67 5.82
CA ILE A 50 -1.59 0.82 6.68
C ILE A 50 -0.33 0.53 5.87
N CYS A 51 0.53 1.54 5.71
CA CYS A 51 1.81 1.42 5.03
C CYS A 51 2.96 1.61 6.01
N ASP A 52 3.79 0.59 6.21
CA ASP A 52 5.06 0.72 6.91
C ASP A 52 6.07 1.46 6.02
N ILE A 53 6.45 2.66 6.43
CA ILE A 53 7.42 3.52 5.75
C ILE A 53 8.76 3.61 6.50
N SER A 54 8.99 2.77 7.52
CA SER A 54 10.24 2.71 8.28
C SER A 54 11.43 2.44 7.36
N GLU A 55 12.56 3.10 7.60
CA GLU A 55 13.80 2.84 6.87
C GLU A 55 14.33 1.42 7.15
N LYS A 56 14.40 1.07 8.43
CA LYS A 56 14.77 -0.27 8.89
C LYS A 56 13.50 -1.10 9.13
N LYS A 57 13.16 -1.94 8.15
CA LYS A 57 11.96 -2.77 8.20
C LYS A 57 12.13 -3.92 9.19
N ASN A 58 11.23 -4.01 10.16
CA ASN A 58 11.07 -5.18 11.02
C ASN A 58 9.75 -5.87 10.69
N PHE A 59 9.79 -6.77 9.73
CA PHE A 59 8.60 -7.45 9.21
C PHE A 59 7.85 -8.22 10.31
N SER A 60 8.55 -8.94 11.19
CA SER A 60 7.91 -9.72 12.26
C SER A 60 7.19 -8.84 13.26
N LYS A 61 7.80 -7.71 13.67
CA LYS A 61 7.17 -6.72 14.55
C LYS A 61 5.92 -6.13 13.88
N PHE A 62 6.02 -5.77 12.61
CA PHE A 62 4.90 -5.22 11.85
C PHE A 62 3.77 -6.25 11.68
N LEU A 63 4.09 -7.51 11.34
CA LEU A 63 3.11 -8.59 11.22
C LEU A 63 2.34 -8.83 12.53
N SER A 64 3.01 -8.75 13.67
CA SER A 64 2.38 -8.86 14.99
C SER A 64 1.36 -7.75 15.25
N LYS A 65 1.63 -6.53 14.77
CA LYS A 65 0.66 -5.42 14.84
C LYS A 65 -0.55 -5.67 13.96
N VAL A 66 -0.34 -6.11 12.72
CA VAL A 66 -1.44 -6.47 11.81
C VAL A 66 -2.35 -7.49 12.48
N LYS A 67 -1.79 -8.58 13.02
CA LYS A 67 -2.56 -9.61 13.74
C LYS A 67 -3.34 -9.05 14.95
N ARG A 68 -2.76 -8.10 15.69
CA ARG A 68 -3.45 -7.48 16.83
C ARG A 68 -4.64 -6.63 16.38
N ILE A 69 -4.51 -5.90 15.28
CA ILE A 69 -5.60 -5.10 14.70
C ILE A 69 -6.71 -6.01 14.17
N THR A 70 -6.39 -6.96 13.33
CA THR A 70 -7.37 -7.85 12.68
C THR A 70 -8.09 -8.77 13.67
N LYS A 71 -7.44 -9.11 14.79
CA LYS A 71 -8.08 -9.87 15.89
C LYS A 71 -9.17 -9.06 16.60
N LYS A 72 -8.98 -7.74 16.73
CA LYS A 72 -9.93 -6.88 17.45
C LYS A 72 -11.02 -6.32 16.53
N TYR A 73 -10.67 -5.98 15.31
CA TYR A 73 -11.57 -5.29 14.39
C TYR A 73 -11.86 -6.14 13.15
N SER A 74 -13.14 -6.35 12.87
CA SER A 74 -13.62 -6.87 11.59
C SER A 74 -13.86 -5.69 10.65
N PHE A 75 -12.83 -5.29 9.91
CA PHE A 75 -12.86 -4.06 9.10
C PHE A 75 -11.93 -4.19 7.88
N PRO A 76 -12.35 -3.70 6.69
CA PRO A 76 -11.55 -3.81 5.49
C PRO A 76 -10.17 -3.16 5.65
N LEU A 77 -9.11 -3.94 5.50
CA LEU A 77 -7.74 -3.54 5.78
C LEU A 77 -6.80 -3.88 4.62
N SER A 78 -6.08 -2.87 4.14
CA SER A 78 -5.03 -3.01 3.15
C SER A 78 -3.65 -2.75 3.75
N ILE A 79 -2.67 -3.63 3.48
CA ILE A 79 -1.34 -3.58 4.10
C ILE A 79 -0.23 -3.41 3.07
N GLY A 80 0.63 -2.40 3.28
CA GLY A 80 1.86 -2.16 2.55
C GLY A 80 3.09 -2.18 3.47
N CYS A 81 4.03 -3.10 3.25
CA CYS A 81 5.22 -3.24 4.09
C CYS A 81 6.44 -3.81 3.35
N SER A 82 6.75 -3.32 2.16
CA SER A 82 7.85 -3.85 1.32
C SER A 82 7.69 -5.36 1.05
N ILE A 83 6.53 -5.74 0.55
CA ILE A 83 6.23 -7.12 0.16
C ILE A 83 6.97 -7.42 -1.14
N ASP A 84 8.05 -8.19 -1.05
CA ASP A 84 8.97 -8.54 -2.14
C ASP A 84 8.98 -10.04 -2.46
N THR A 85 8.34 -10.85 -1.61
CA THR A 85 8.23 -12.31 -1.76
C THR A 85 6.79 -12.79 -1.60
N LEU A 86 6.52 -13.96 -2.19
CA LEU A 86 5.21 -14.62 -2.04
C LEU A 86 4.93 -15.02 -0.58
N ASP A 87 5.98 -15.40 0.17
CA ASP A 87 5.83 -15.80 1.57
C ASP A 87 5.44 -14.63 2.46
N LYS A 88 6.01 -13.43 2.26
CA LYS A 88 5.54 -12.23 2.96
C LYS A 88 4.10 -11.90 2.62
N ALA A 89 3.71 -12.01 1.34
CA ALA A 89 2.33 -11.81 0.94
C ALA A 89 1.39 -12.79 1.65
N LYS A 90 1.71 -14.09 1.67
CA LYS A 90 0.94 -15.10 2.40
C LYS A 90 0.83 -14.82 3.90
N GLN A 91 1.92 -14.41 4.53
CA GLN A 91 1.92 -14.10 5.97
C GLN A 91 1.02 -12.90 6.30
N ILE A 92 1.01 -11.85 5.48
CA ILE A 92 0.12 -10.68 5.66
C ILE A 92 -1.34 -11.08 5.43
N MET A 93 -1.66 -11.81 4.37
CA MET A 93 -3.03 -12.29 4.12
C MET A 93 -3.52 -13.21 5.25
N ASN A 94 -2.69 -14.14 5.70
CA ASN A 94 -3.01 -15.03 6.82
C ASN A 94 -3.09 -14.29 8.18
N ALA A 95 -2.54 -13.08 8.27
CA ALA A 95 -2.72 -12.22 9.43
C ALA A 95 -4.07 -11.50 9.45
N GLY A 96 -4.92 -11.70 8.43
CA GLY A 96 -6.27 -11.15 8.34
C GLY A 96 -6.38 -9.85 7.53
N SER A 97 -5.40 -9.50 6.72
CA SER A 97 -5.50 -8.39 5.76
C SER A 97 -6.40 -8.82 4.59
N ASP A 98 -7.27 -7.92 4.14
CA ASP A 98 -8.11 -8.16 2.94
C ASP A 98 -7.33 -7.94 1.66
N LYS A 99 -6.39 -6.98 1.66
CA LYS A 99 -5.56 -6.66 0.51
C LYS A 99 -4.12 -6.39 0.91
N ILE A 100 -3.23 -6.58 -0.05
CA ILE A 100 -1.83 -6.20 0.05
C ILE A 100 -1.50 -5.10 -0.96
N ILE A 101 -0.58 -4.21 -0.57
CA ILE A 101 -0.11 -3.13 -1.42
C ILE A 101 1.32 -3.44 -1.85
N LEU A 102 1.50 -3.55 -3.16
CA LEU A 102 2.80 -3.69 -3.79
C LEU A 102 3.22 -2.33 -4.35
N SER A 103 4.43 -1.87 -4.00
CA SER A 103 4.95 -0.63 -4.56
C SER A 103 5.46 -0.84 -5.99
N SER A 104 5.37 0.20 -6.81
CA SER A 104 5.83 0.15 -8.20
C SER A 104 7.32 -0.17 -8.38
N GLY A 105 8.14 0.03 -7.34
CA GLY A 105 9.55 -0.39 -7.32
C GLY A 105 9.77 -1.89 -7.48
N ILE A 106 8.75 -2.71 -7.22
CA ILE A 106 8.78 -4.15 -7.45
C ILE A 106 8.95 -4.51 -8.94
N PHE A 107 8.53 -3.62 -9.86
CA PHE A 107 8.56 -3.86 -11.29
C PHE A 107 9.97 -3.99 -11.88
N LYS A 108 10.97 -3.39 -11.23
CA LYS A 108 12.37 -3.60 -11.64
C LYS A 108 12.89 -4.99 -11.31
N LYS A 109 12.34 -5.61 -10.25
CA LYS A 109 12.89 -6.84 -9.68
C LYS A 109 12.01 -8.07 -9.90
N ASN A 110 10.68 -7.95 -9.83
CA ASN A 110 9.83 -9.13 -9.83
C ASN A 110 8.35 -8.85 -10.16
N TYR A 111 8.04 -8.36 -11.35
CA TYR A 111 6.64 -8.20 -11.80
C TYR A 111 5.86 -9.52 -11.78
N LYS A 112 6.54 -10.68 -11.93
CA LYS A 112 5.92 -12.00 -11.81
C LYS A 112 5.33 -12.27 -10.42
N LEU A 113 5.71 -11.49 -9.41
CA LEU A 113 5.17 -11.62 -8.06
C LEU A 113 3.67 -11.29 -8.03
N ILE A 114 3.23 -10.25 -8.76
CA ILE A 114 1.81 -9.88 -8.86
C ILE A 114 1.00 -11.08 -9.36
N SER A 115 1.41 -11.67 -10.49
CA SER A 115 0.72 -12.83 -11.09
C SER A 115 0.72 -14.05 -10.16
N LYS A 116 1.81 -14.28 -9.41
CA LYS A 116 1.85 -15.37 -8.43
C LYS A 116 0.87 -15.17 -7.28
N ILE A 117 0.78 -13.94 -6.76
CA ILE A 117 -0.13 -13.61 -5.66
C ILE A 117 -1.58 -13.64 -6.16
N SER A 118 -1.85 -13.07 -7.34
CA SER A 118 -3.17 -13.05 -7.97
C SER A 118 -3.74 -14.46 -8.20
N LYS A 119 -2.89 -15.42 -8.59
CA LYS A 119 -3.32 -16.83 -8.76
C LYS A 119 -3.74 -17.50 -7.45
N ILE A 120 -3.26 -17.04 -6.30
CA ILE A 120 -3.56 -17.65 -5.00
C ILE A 120 -4.73 -16.94 -4.31
N PHE A 121 -4.72 -15.60 -4.30
CA PHE A 121 -5.64 -14.79 -3.52
C PHE A 121 -6.68 -14.03 -4.37
N GLY A 122 -6.57 -14.09 -5.68
CA GLY A 122 -7.37 -13.30 -6.61
C GLY A 122 -6.81 -11.87 -6.81
N SER A 123 -7.12 -11.26 -7.94
CA SER A 123 -6.67 -9.90 -8.27
C SER A 123 -7.25 -8.85 -7.30
N GLN A 124 -8.47 -9.05 -6.81
CA GLN A 124 -9.13 -8.15 -5.85
C GLN A 124 -8.36 -7.96 -4.54
N SER A 125 -7.43 -8.87 -4.21
CA SER A 125 -6.57 -8.79 -3.02
C SER A 125 -5.28 -8.02 -3.25
N ILE A 126 -5.08 -7.46 -4.45
CA ILE A 126 -3.84 -6.78 -4.82
C ILE A 126 -4.10 -5.34 -5.21
N GLN A 127 -3.50 -4.43 -4.47
CA GLN A 127 -3.36 -3.02 -4.83
C GLN A 127 -1.92 -2.75 -5.27
N VAL A 128 -1.74 -1.99 -6.35
CA VAL A 128 -0.41 -1.51 -6.77
C VAL A 128 -0.32 -0.01 -6.56
N SER A 129 0.64 0.42 -5.73
CA SER A 129 0.92 1.83 -5.48
C SER A 129 1.95 2.35 -6.48
N ILE A 130 1.57 3.36 -7.24
CA ILE A 130 2.40 4.05 -8.22
C ILE A 130 2.63 5.47 -7.73
N ASP A 131 3.87 5.75 -7.33
CA ASP A 131 4.31 7.09 -6.95
C ASP A 131 4.80 7.79 -8.21
N TYR A 132 4.22 8.94 -8.54
CA TYR A 132 4.52 9.66 -9.79
C TYR A 132 4.69 11.16 -9.57
N LYS A 133 5.39 11.78 -10.51
CA LYS A 133 5.45 13.24 -10.65
C LYS A 133 5.37 13.66 -12.11
N ARG A 134 4.94 14.90 -12.35
CA ARG A 134 4.96 15.53 -13.66
C ARG A 134 5.92 16.71 -13.66
N LEU A 135 6.85 16.73 -14.60
CA LEU A 135 7.82 17.81 -14.78
C LEU A 135 7.89 18.17 -16.25
N ASN A 136 7.70 19.45 -16.60
CA ASN A 136 7.79 19.96 -17.98
C ASN A 136 6.97 19.14 -18.99
N GLY A 137 5.74 18.76 -18.63
CA GLY A 137 4.87 17.94 -19.47
C GLY A 137 5.21 16.46 -19.55
N CYS A 138 6.31 16.01 -18.94
CA CYS A 138 6.72 14.61 -18.91
C CYS A 138 6.28 13.94 -17.59
N GLU A 139 5.93 12.66 -17.70
CA GLU A 139 5.55 11.81 -16.57
C GLU A 139 6.73 10.96 -16.10
N TYR A 140 6.90 10.88 -14.79
CA TYR A 140 7.95 10.11 -14.15
C TYR A 140 7.34 9.21 -13.07
N ILE A 141 7.80 7.97 -13.00
CA ILE A 141 7.37 6.99 -12.00
C ILE A 141 8.54 6.68 -11.08
N SER A 142 8.30 6.63 -9.78
CA SER A 142 9.29 6.20 -8.79
C SER A 142 9.58 4.71 -8.93
N CYS A 143 10.86 4.38 -9.02
CA CYS A 143 11.32 2.99 -9.10
C CYS A 143 11.89 2.46 -7.79
N SER A 144 12.42 3.32 -6.93
CA SER A 144 12.91 3.08 -5.56
C SER A 144 13.58 4.33 -5.01
N ASN A 145 13.47 4.58 -3.71
CA ASN A 145 14.24 5.61 -2.96
C ASN A 145 14.36 6.96 -3.70
N ASN A 146 13.23 7.52 -4.14
CA ASN A 146 13.16 8.77 -4.90
C ASN A 146 13.84 8.76 -6.29
N ASN A 147 14.23 7.60 -6.79
CA ASN A 147 14.67 7.48 -8.18
C ASN A 147 13.46 7.40 -9.11
N PHE A 148 13.33 8.40 -9.96
CA PHE A 148 12.25 8.50 -10.95
C PHE A 148 12.76 8.19 -12.34
N ILE A 149 11.99 7.41 -13.10
CA ILE A 149 12.22 7.18 -14.53
C ILE A 149 11.08 7.81 -15.32
N GLN A 150 11.39 8.36 -16.48
CA GLN A 150 10.37 8.84 -17.41
C GLN A 150 9.61 7.63 -17.96
N LYS A 151 8.28 7.63 -17.75
CA LYS A 151 7.41 6.55 -18.19
C LYS A 151 5.97 7.03 -18.26
N ASN A 152 5.23 6.59 -19.26
CA ASN A 152 3.80 6.85 -19.35
C ASN A 152 3.05 6.11 -18.23
N ILE A 153 2.33 6.88 -17.42
CA ILE A 153 1.62 6.35 -16.22
C ILE A 153 0.49 5.41 -16.66
N THR A 154 -0.25 5.77 -17.72
CA THR A 154 -1.38 4.96 -18.20
C THR A 154 -0.94 3.60 -18.72
N GLU A 155 0.15 3.55 -19.48
CA GLU A 155 0.73 2.27 -19.94
C GLU A 155 1.20 1.42 -18.77
N HIS A 156 1.80 2.06 -17.77
CA HIS A 156 2.25 1.36 -16.57
C HIS A 156 1.09 0.79 -15.75
N MET A 157 0.00 1.54 -15.62
CA MET A 157 -1.23 1.05 -14.99
C MET A 157 -1.81 -0.16 -15.72
N LYS A 158 -1.91 -0.09 -17.06
CA LYS A 158 -2.38 -1.23 -17.88
C LYS A 158 -1.52 -2.46 -17.65
N PHE A 159 -0.19 -2.30 -17.67
CA PHE A 159 0.74 -3.38 -17.39
C PHE A 159 0.51 -4.02 -16.00
N CYS A 160 0.25 -3.21 -14.95
CA CYS A 160 -0.04 -3.74 -13.62
C CYS A 160 -1.33 -4.57 -13.60
N ILE A 161 -2.39 -4.07 -14.24
CA ILE A 161 -3.69 -4.74 -14.33
C ILE A 161 -3.57 -6.06 -15.10
N GLU A 162 -2.91 -6.07 -16.25
CA GLU A 162 -2.66 -7.26 -17.07
C GLU A 162 -1.87 -8.34 -16.31
N ASN A 163 -1.02 -7.94 -15.36
CA ASN A 163 -0.30 -8.86 -14.48
C ASN A 163 -1.09 -9.28 -13.23
N GLY A 164 -2.31 -8.80 -13.04
CA GLY A 164 -3.21 -9.28 -11.99
C GLY A 164 -3.41 -8.33 -10.82
N ALA A 165 -3.08 -7.04 -10.94
CA ALA A 165 -3.49 -6.02 -9.97
C ALA A 165 -5.00 -5.76 -10.10
N GLY A 166 -5.73 -5.77 -8.98
CA GLY A 166 -7.15 -5.44 -8.96
C GLY A 166 -7.44 -3.96 -8.76
N GLU A 167 -6.55 -3.26 -8.07
CA GLU A 167 -6.68 -1.83 -7.80
C GLU A 167 -5.34 -1.09 -7.98
N ILE A 168 -5.41 0.18 -8.36
CA ILE A 168 -4.25 1.05 -8.48
C ILE A 168 -4.38 2.22 -7.51
N ILE A 169 -3.33 2.48 -6.75
CA ILE A 169 -3.17 3.67 -5.91
C ILE A 169 -2.20 4.61 -6.61
N LEU A 170 -2.67 5.80 -6.97
CA LEU A 170 -1.82 6.84 -7.55
C LEU A 170 -1.44 7.87 -6.48
N ASN A 171 -0.14 8.02 -6.23
CA ASN A 171 0.39 9.02 -5.31
C ASN A 171 1.17 10.08 -6.10
N SER A 172 0.66 11.32 -6.12
CA SER A 172 1.39 12.46 -6.67
C SER A 172 2.48 12.94 -5.69
N VAL A 173 3.68 13.22 -6.22
CA VAL A 173 4.87 13.68 -5.47
C VAL A 173 5.21 15.13 -5.82
N ASN A 174 4.25 15.92 -6.21
CA ASN A 174 4.46 17.35 -6.54
C ASN A 174 4.51 18.21 -5.28
#